data_556572927db5f4c710afc5e3815c41c5
#
_entry.id   556572927db5f4c710afc5e3815c41c5
#
_cell.length_a   1.000
_cell.length_b   1.000
_cell.length_c   1.000
_cell.angle_alpha   90.00
_cell.angle_beta   90.00
_cell.angle_gamma   90.00
#
_symmetry.space_group_name_H-M   'P 1'
#
loop_
_entity.id
_entity.type
_entity.pdbx_description
1 polymer ?
#
loop_
_entity_poly.entity_id
_entity_poly.type
_entity_poly.pdbx_seq_one_letter_code
_entity_poly.pdbx_strand_id
1 'polypeptide(L)'
;MKRTYLCLLGVILLLSGCAGGTQAAEQTEEPEQTEQVIPTEEPEAAPEGLTMELEHEVYDPSLTSYTYLLHNNTSETVEFGEPYTIERNEGGQWAELTRRDDVGWNTVGYLLEPGQTMALTCGFWLYEETPTAGEYRLVKDVGGARLTAEFALGESVYTAEAPYGFGPLENLPERYTAADAAGTGTVIFTDEGAENTQAVGEFLEKVSLGAPCQLRTIQDHRESTPMVIDVIFDGDSFLWRMRSGGDAVAERRLSYVVTDGTDLYLSDGADWESGERYKDQRIFLVPPLQGQAWVTEVEAMTEARLADNVTRYRLWSADGLWWAQLREDPTTFTVSWQKPGEGSGGMIYDLGDWDGLETAITGLAWREDGKLTLKCETSDGGTSRLTFDPEAGKFVG
;
A
#
# COMPACT_ATOMS: atom_id res chain seq x y z
N MET A 1 31.38 -6.62 -22.83
CA MET A 1 30.84 -7.53 -23.89
C MET A 1 29.34 -7.32 -23.94
N LYS A 2 28.88 -6.66 -25.00
CA LYS A 2 27.43 -6.35 -25.20
C LYS A 2 26.67 -7.64 -25.52
N ARG A 3 25.74 -8.04 -24.68
CA ARG A 3 24.74 -9.07 -25.00
C ARG A 3 23.44 -8.39 -25.40
N THR A 4 23.23 -8.30 -26.70
CA THR A 4 22.00 -7.86 -27.34
C THR A 4 21.02 -9.02 -27.34
N TYR A 5 19.89 -8.90 -26.68
CA TYR A 5 18.77 -9.85 -26.82
C TYR A 5 17.92 -9.44 -28.02
N LEU A 6 17.97 -10.29 -29.03
CA LEU A 6 17.21 -10.18 -30.28
C LEU A 6 15.87 -10.88 -30.08
N CYS A 7 14.76 -10.12 -30.01
CA CYS A 7 13.41 -10.67 -30.12
C CYS A 7 13.13 -11.08 -31.56
N LEU A 8 12.99 -12.38 -31.80
CA LEU A 8 12.56 -12.93 -33.08
C LEU A 8 11.04 -12.90 -33.19
N LEU A 9 10.51 -11.97 -33.96
CA LEU A 9 9.11 -12.01 -34.44
C LEU A 9 9.05 -12.96 -35.62
N GLY A 10 8.40 -14.11 -35.43
CA GLY A 10 8.06 -15.03 -36.52
C GLY A 10 6.83 -14.55 -37.28
N VAL A 11 7.03 -14.03 -38.49
CA VAL A 11 5.95 -13.76 -39.47
C VAL A 11 5.70 -15.03 -40.26
N ILE A 12 4.52 -15.63 -40.12
CA ILE A 12 4.06 -16.71 -41.00
C ILE A 12 3.32 -16.10 -42.17
N LEU A 13 3.94 -16.15 -43.33
CA LEU A 13 3.32 -15.83 -44.61
C LEU A 13 2.59 -17.08 -45.13
N LEU A 14 1.27 -17.03 -45.22
CA LEU A 14 0.48 -18.00 -45.97
C LEU A 14 0.34 -17.53 -47.42
N LEU A 15 0.94 -18.28 -48.34
CA LEU A 15 0.80 -18.13 -49.79
C LEU A 15 -0.50 -18.81 -50.26
N SER A 16 -1.36 -18.02 -50.87
CA SER A 16 -2.56 -18.48 -51.56
C SER A 16 -2.18 -19.04 -52.94
N GLY A 17 -2.51 -20.31 -53.18
CA GLY A 17 -2.47 -20.91 -54.49
C GLY A 17 -3.89 -21.14 -55.02
N CYS A 18 -4.29 -20.44 -56.04
CA CYS A 18 -5.49 -20.72 -56.82
C CYS A 18 -5.25 -21.82 -57.85
N ALA A 19 -6.07 -22.86 -57.85
CA ALA A 19 -6.33 -23.68 -59.02
C ALA A 19 -7.79 -24.14 -59.02
N GLY A 20 -8.51 -23.81 -60.05
CA GLY A 20 -9.92 -24.09 -60.22
C GLY A 20 -10.19 -25.56 -60.58
N GLY A 21 -11.39 -26.00 -60.27
CA GLY A 21 -11.95 -27.30 -60.68
C GLY A 21 -13.42 -27.36 -60.27
N THR A 22 -14.29 -27.23 -61.20
CA THR A 22 -15.74 -27.44 -61.16
C THR A 22 -16.05 -28.91 -60.89
N GLN A 23 -16.88 -29.26 -59.83
CA GLN A 23 -17.96 -30.24 -60.03
C GLN A 23 -18.75 -30.50 -58.73
N ALA A 24 -20.06 -30.59 -58.93
CA ALA A 24 -21.11 -31.33 -58.20
C ALA A 24 -21.40 -31.05 -56.71
N ALA A 25 -22.60 -30.57 -56.51
CA ALA A 25 -23.28 -30.49 -55.24
C ALA A 25 -23.53 -31.90 -54.63
N GLU A 26 -22.98 -32.14 -53.44
CA GLU A 26 -23.42 -33.20 -52.55
C GLU A 26 -23.74 -32.55 -51.22
N GLN A 27 -25.02 -32.66 -50.83
CA GLN A 27 -25.50 -32.17 -49.53
C GLN A 27 -24.88 -33.08 -48.44
N THR A 28 -23.93 -32.56 -47.70
CA THR A 28 -23.44 -33.17 -46.47
C THR A 28 -24.09 -32.43 -45.33
N GLU A 29 -24.89 -33.16 -44.56
CA GLU A 29 -25.47 -32.70 -43.28
C GLU A 29 -24.32 -32.29 -42.36
N GLU A 30 -24.40 -31.04 -41.88
CA GLU A 30 -23.54 -30.51 -40.85
C GLU A 30 -23.81 -31.28 -39.53
N PRO A 31 -22.79 -31.83 -38.83
CA PRO A 31 -23.04 -32.45 -37.53
C PRO A 31 -23.39 -31.34 -36.54
N GLU A 32 -24.56 -31.43 -35.94
CA GLU A 32 -24.94 -30.66 -34.73
C GLU A 32 -23.79 -30.71 -33.72
N GLN A 33 -23.12 -29.60 -33.52
CA GLN A 33 -22.19 -29.42 -32.40
C GLN A 33 -23.05 -29.47 -31.12
N THR A 34 -23.04 -30.59 -30.45
CA THR A 34 -23.53 -30.73 -29.10
C THR A 34 -22.60 -29.87 -28.23
N GLU A 35 -23.08 -28.70 -27.83
CA GLU A 35 -22.47 -27.87 -26.81
C GLU A 35 -22.31 -28.76 -25.56
N GLN A 36 -21.07 -29.20 -25.30
CA GLN A 36 -20.75 -29.83 -24.04
C GLN A 36 -20.87 -28.76 -22.97
N VAL A 37 -21.97 -28.75 -22.25
CA VAL A 37 -22.12 -28.01 -20.99
C VAL A 37 -21.06 -28.61 -20.06
N ILE A 38 -19.94 -27.90 -19.92
CA ILE A 38 -18.95 -28.17 -18.87
C ILE A 38 -19.71 -27.94 -17.57
N PRO A 39 -19.81 -28.94 -16.69
CA PRO A 39 -20.41 -28.73 -15.38
C PRO A 39 -19.60 -27.62 -14.70
N THR A 40 -20.24 -26.53 -14.35
CA THR A 40 -19.66 -25.55 -13.41
C THR A 40 -19.56 -26.31 -12.09
N GLU A 41 -18.35 -26.72 -11.72
CA GLU A 41 -18.12 -27.28 -10.39
C GLU A 41 -18.59 -26.22 -9.38
N GLU A 42 -19.50 -26.61 -8.50
CA GLU A 42 -19.84 -25.76 -7.35
C GLU A 42 -18.52 -25.46 -6.61
N PRO A 43 -18.24 -24.18 -6.28
CA PRO A 43 -17.00 -23.83 -5.59
C PRO A 43 -16.91 -24.63 -4.30
N GLU A 44 -15.76 -25.25 -4.10
CA GLU A 44 -15.44 -26.04 -2.92
C GLU A 44 -15.57 -25.16 -1.68
N ALA A 45 -16.15 -25.68 -0.61
CA ALA A 45 -16.25 -24.95 0.64
C ALA A 45 -14.85 -24.54 1.11
N ALA A 46 -14.71 -23.27 1.58
CA ALA A 46 -13.44 -22.76 2.05
C ALA A 46 -12.82 -23.71 3.12
N PRO A 47 -11.52 -24.01 3.05
CA PRO A 47 -10.84 -24.77 4.09
C PRO A 47 -11.05 -24.12 5.45
N GLU A 48 -11.24 -24.93 6.48
CA GLU A 48 -11.34 -24.43 7.86
C GLU A 48 -10.06 -23.65 8.19
N GLY A 49 -10.20 -22.35 8.58
CA GLY A 49 -9.09 -21.49 8.90
C GLY A 49 -8.68 -20.50 7.78
N LEU A 50 -9.23 -20.60 6.57
CA LEU A 50 -9.05 -19.57 5.54
C LEU A 50 -10.24 -18.62 5.57
N THR A 51 -10.00 -17.33 5.90
CA THR A 51 -11.09 -16.35 6.08
C THR A 51 -10.78 -15.02 5.38
N MET A 52 -11.82 -14.28 5.07
CA MET A 52 -11.76 -12.94 4.48
C MET A 52 -12.75 -12.02 5.22
N GLU A 53 -12.33 -10.81 5.52
CA GLU A 53 -13.19 -9.80 6.12
C GLU A 53 -12.89 -8.40 5.58
N LEU A 54 -13.88 -7.51 5.57
CA LEU A 54 -13.67 -6.07 5.34
C LEU A 54 -13.22 -5.44 6.65
N GLU A 55 -12.44 -4.36 6.55
CA GLU A 55 -11.98 -3.61 7.73
C GLU A 55 -13.14 -3.04 8.56
N HIS A 56 -14.25 -2.69 7.91
CA HIS A 56 -15.45 -2.16 8.54
C HIS A 56 -16.71 -2.80 7.97
N GLU A 57 -17.76 -2.85 8.79
CA GLU A 57 -19.07 -3.41 8.38
C GLU A 57 -19.88 -2.44 7.53
N VAL A 58 -19.70 -1.11 7.73
CA VAL A 58 -20.48 -0.07 7.05
C VAL A 58 -19.57 1.05 6.55
N TYR A 59 -19.76 1.42 5.27
CA TYR A 59 -19.07 2.53 4.62
C TYR A 59 -20.07 3.52 4.01
N ASP A 60 -19.71 4.80 3.91
CA ASP A 60 -20.50 5.77 3.16
C ASP A 60 -20.39 5.49 1.65
N PRO A 61 -21.48 5.62 0.87
CA PRO A 61 -21.47 5.40 -0.58
C PRO A 61 -20.50 6.30 -1.36
N SER A 62 -20.02 7.39 -0.79
CA SER A 62 -18.99 8.25 -1.41
C SER A 62 -17.60 7.62 -1.40
N LEU A 63 -17.33 6.69 -0.47
CA LEU A 63 -16.07 5.94 -0.45
C LEU A 63 -16.11 4.85 -1.53
N THR A 64 -15.09 4.79 -2.37
CA THR A 64 -15.05 3.88 -3.53
C THR A 64 -13.96 2.82 -3.44
N SER A 65 -13.16 2.85 -2.39
CA SER A 65 -12.04 1.92 -2.14
C SER A 65 -12.08 1.43 -0.70
N TYR A 66 -11.94 0.14 -0.49
CA TYR A 66 -12.04 -0.52 0.80
C TYR A 66 -10.87 -1.46 1.03
N THR A 67 -10.40 -1.54 2.27
CA THR A 67 -9.41 -2.54 2.68
C THR A 67 -10.13 -3.82 3.13
N TYR A 68 -9.62 -4.97 2.70
CA TYR A 68 -10.03 -6.27 3.19
C TYR A 68 -8.81 -7.08 3.63
N LEU A 69 -9.02 -7.97 4.58
CA LEU A 69 -8.00 -8.83 5.15
C LEU A 69 -8.25 -10.28 4.72
N LEU A 70 -7.18 -10.95 4.29
CA LEU A 70 -7.16 -12.40 4.10
C LEU A 70 -6.32 -13.02 5.22
N HIS A 71 -6.89 -14.01 5.91
CA HIS A 71 -6.21 -14.73 7.00
C HIS A 71 -6.03 -16.18 6.61
N ASN A 72 -4.80 -16.67 6.69
CA ASN A 72 -4.49 -18.09 6.47
C ASN A 72 -4.11 -18.75 7.81
N ASN A 73 -5.11 -19.25 8.52
CA ASN A 73 -4.90 -20.07 9.72
C ASN A 73 -4.85 -21.59 9.41
N THR A 74 -4.65 -21.95 8.13
CA THR A 74 -4.40 -23.34 7.72
C THR A 74 -2.92 -23.69 7.90
N SER A 75 -2.58 -24.97 7.65
CA SER A 75 -1.18 -25.43 7.70
C SER A 75 -0.44 -25.36 6.36
N GLU A 76 -1.11 -24.89 5.29
CA GLU A 76 -0.58 -24.87 3.92
C GLU A 76 -0.49 -23.46 3.39
N THR A 77 0.51 -23.18 2.55
CA THR A 77 0.61 -21.95 1.78
C THR A 77 -0.50 -21.93 0.73
N VAL A 78 -1.20 -20.82 0.61
CA VAL A 78 -2.32 -20.62 -0.32
C VAL A 78 -1.93 -19.62 -1.41
N GLU A 79 -2.19 -19.98 -2.66
CA GLU A 79 -1.96 -19.10 -3.82
C GLU A 79 -3.27 -18.48 -4.30
N PHE A 80 -3.23 -17.19 -4.69
CA PHE A 80 -4.37 -16.48 -5.26
C PHE A 80 -3.91 -15.34 -6.18
N GLY A 81 -4.82 -14.88 -7.05
CA GLY A 81 -4.60 -13.73 -7.93
C GLY A 81 -5.26 -12.45 -7.42
N GLU A 82 -5.12 -11.33 -8.16
CA GLU A 82 -5.81 -10.06 -7.86
C GLU A 82 -7.34 -10.14 -8.01
N PRO A 83 -7.93 -10.90 -8.95
CA PRO A 83 -9.35 -10.82 -9.24
C PRO A 83 -10.27 -10.98 -8.01
N TYR A 84 -11.29 -10.15 -7.96
CA TYR A 84 -12.41 -10.23 -7.03
C TYR A 84 -13.69 -9.79 -7.73
N THR A 85 -14.83 -10.09 -7.11
CA THR A 85 -16.15 -9.65 -7.54
C THR A 85 -16.87 -8.94 -6.40
N ILE A 86 -17.63 -7.89 -6.70
CA ILE A 86 -18.57 -7.29 -5.76
C ILE A 86 -19.97 -7.66 -6.21
N GLU A 87 -20.75 -8.18 -5.30
CA GLU A 87 -22.17 -8.51 -5.50
C GLU A 87 -23.05 -7.64 -4.61
N ARG A 88 -24.25 -7.30 -5.09
CA ARG A 88 -25.27 -6.55 -4.36
C ARG A 88 -26.42 -7.47 -3.97
N ASN A 89 -26.96 -7.29 -2.78
CA ASN A 89 -28.18 -7.98 -2.36
C ASN A 89 -29.42 -7.30 -2.97
N GLU A 90 -30.10 -8.02 -3.83
CA GLU A 90 -31.36 -7.59 -4.48
C GLU A 90 -32.51 -8.43 -3.97
N GLY A 91 -33.07 -8.03 -2.82
CA GLY A 91 -34.24 -8.71 -2.23
C GLY A 91 -33.94 -10.12 -1.73
N GLY A 92 -32.75 -10.40 -1.25
CA GLY A 92 -32.33 -11.69 -0.73
C GLY A 92 -31.59 -12.55 -1.74
N GLN A 93 -31.33 -12.02 -2.94
CA GLN A 93 -30.48 -12.66 -3.96
C GLN A 93 -29.25 -11.79 -4.24
N TRP A 94 -28.11 -12.43 -4.31
CA TRP A 94 -26.84 -11.77 -4.66
C TRP A 94 -26.71 -11.66 -6.18
N ALA A 95 -26.53 -10.45 -6.68
CA ALA A 95 -26.29 -10.15 -8.08
C ALA A 95 -24.92 -9.51 -8.25
N GLU A 96 -24.12 -10.05 -9.15
CA GLU A 96 -22.82 -9.49 -9.51
C GLU A 96 -23.00 -8.13 -10.18
N LEU A 97 -22.17 -7.15 -9.79
CA LEU A 97 -22.11 -5.84 -10.46
C LEU A 97 -21.49 -5.97 -11.85
N THR A 98 -21.94 -5.11 -12.78
CA THR A 98 -21.43 -5.10 -14.15
C THR A 98 -20.02 -4.56 -14.20
N ARG A 99 -19.08 -5.40 -14.60
CA ARG A 99 -17.70 -4.99 -14.74
C ARG A 99 -17.52 -4.11 -15.98
N ARG A 100 -16.70 -3.08 -15.86
CA ARG A 100 -16.31 -2.20 -16.98
C ARG A 100 -15.43 -2.96 -17.99
N ASP A 101 -15.67 -2.77 -19.29
CA ASP A 101 -14.92 -3.41 -20.36
C ASP A 101 -13.48 -2.86 -20.52
N ASP A 102 -13.24 -1.63 -20.05
CA ASP A 102 -11.95 -0.92 -20.19
C ASP A 102 -10.95 -1.19 -19.04
N VAL A 103 -11.32 -2.03 -18.08
CA VAL A 103 -10.48 -2.37 -16.91
C VAL A 103 -10.10 -3.85 -16.94
N GLY A 104 -8.84 -4.13 -16.60
CA GLY A 104 -8.26 -5.46 -16.53
C GLY A 104 -7.65 -5.76 -15.17
N TRP A 105 -7.39 -7.04 -14.92
CA TRP A 105 -6.61 -7.49 -13.78
C TRP A 105 -5.14 -7.65 -14.19
N ASN A 106 -4.23 -7.35 -13.28
CA ASN A 106 -2.85 -7.76 -13.44
C ASN A 106 -2.73 -9.28 -13.29
N THR A 107 -1.71 -9.86 -13.91
CA THR A 107 -1.42 -11.30 -13.81
C THR A 107 -0.47 -11.60 -12.64
N VAL A 108 -0.63 -10.88 -11.52
CA VAL A 108 0.17 -11.07 -10.31
C VAL A 108 -0.44 -12.19 -9.48
N GLY A 109 0.38 -13.15 -9.06
CA GLY A 109 0.04 -14.17 -8.08
C GLY A 109 0.60 -13.79 -6.72
N TYR A 110 -0.16 -14.08 -5.68
CA TYR A 110 0.20 -13.88 -4.28
C TYR A 110 0.30 -15.23 -3.57
N LEU A 111 1.21 -15.30 -2.60
CA LEU A 111 1.32 -16.42 -1.68
C LEU A 111 0.95 -15.94 -0.28
N LEU A 112 0.10 -16.69 0.40
CA LEU A 112 -0.30 -16.43 1.78
C LEU A 112 0.14 -17.61 2.64
N GLU A 113 1.19 -17.39 3.41
CA GLU A 113 1.82 -18.42 4.25
C GLU A 113 0.92 -18.81 5.45
N PRO A 114 1.10 -20.01 6.03
CA PRO A 114 0.44 -20.39 7.27
C PRO A 114 0.62 -19.36 8.40
N GLY A 115 -0.49 -18.94 9.02
CA GLY A 115 -0.52 -17.92 10.07
C GLY A 115 -0.37 -16.49 9.58
N GLN A 116 -0.25 -16.25 8.28
CA GLN A 116 -0.13 -14.92 7.71
C GLN A 116 -1.51 -14.26 7.52
N THR A 117 -1.53 -12.95 7.74
CA THR A 117 -2.62 -12.03 7.34
C THR A 117 -2.09 -11.09 6.27
N MET A 118 -2.88 -10.86 5.22
CA MET A 118 -2.54 -9.92 4.16
C MET A 118 -3.67 -8.90 3.98
N ALA A 119 -3.32 -7.62 3.96
CA ALA A 119 -4.24 -6.54 3.63
C ALA A 119 -4.20 -6.26 2.13
N LEU A 120 -5.37 -6.14 1.54
CA LEU A 120 -5.58 -5.90 0.12
C LEU A 120 -6.66 -4.83 -0.08
N THR A 121 -6.73 -4.26 -1.26
CA THR A 121 -7.70 -3.23 -1.59
C THR A 121 -8.69 -3.72 -2.63
N CYS A 122 -9.98 -3.44 -2.42
CA CYS A 122 -11.04 -3.62 -3.41
C CYS A 122 -11.82 -2.32 -3.58
N GLY A 123 -12.68 -2.23 -4.61
CA GLY A 123 -13.50 -1.06 -4.79
C GLY A 123 -14.35 -1.05 -6.06
N PHE A 124 -15.18 -0.01 -6.15
CA PHE A 124 -16.19 0.14 -7.20
C PHE A 124 -15.63 0.72 -8.51
N TRP A 125 -14.37 1.14 -8.56
CA TRP A 125 -13.76 1.67 -9.80
C TRP A 125 -13.71 0.68 -10.98
N LEU A 126 -13.89 -0.62 -10.69
CA LEU A 126 -13.94 -1.69 -11.68
C LEU A 126 -15.32 -1.87 -12.31
N TYR A 127 -16.36 -1.22 -11.78
CA TYR A 127 -17.77 -1.47 -12.12
C TYR A 127 -18.41 -0.25 -12.77
N GLU A 128 -19.47 -0.49 -13.54
CA GLU A 128 -20.25 0.55 -14.19
C GLU A 128 -21.22 1.24 -13.21
N GLU A 129 -21.66 0.49 -12.20
CA GLU A 129 -22.62 0.97 -11.22
C GLU A 129 -21.95 1.94 -10.23
N THR A 130 -22.64 3.04 -9.97
CA THR A 130 -22.28 3.96 -8.89
C THR A 130 -22.70 3.36 -7.55
N PRO A 131 -21.82 3.37 -6.52
CA PRO A 131 -22.17 2.90 -5.19
C PRO A 131 -23.41 3.60 -4.64
N THR A 132 -24.35 2.83 -4.10
CA THR A 132 -25.58 3.35 -3.46
C THR A 132 -25.82 2.60 -2.16
N ALA A 133 -26.59 3.18 -1.24
CA ALA A 133 -26.94 2.49 0.01
C ALA A 133 -27.55 1.11 -0.25
N GLY A 134 -27.11 0.11 0.52
CA GLY A 134 -27.53 -1.28 0.38
C GLY A 134 -26.54 -2.28 0.98
N GLU A 135 -26.86 -3.54 0.90
CA GLU A 135 -26.02 -4.66 1.32
C GLU A 135 -25.19 -5.17 0.13
N TYR A 136 -23.93 -5.41 0.37
CA TYR A 136 -22.97 -5.90 -0.60
C TYR A 136 -22.14 -7.03 -0.02
N ARG A 137 -21.45 -7.79 -0.89
CA ARG A 137 -20.41 -8.69 -0.48
C ARG A 137 -19.26 -8.68 -1.46
N LEU A 138 -18.06 -8.77 -0.92
CA LEU A 138 -16.86 -9.07 -1.66
C LEU A 138 -16.75 -10.58 -1.83
N VAL A 139 -16.44 -11.03 -3.04
CA VAL A 139 -16.23 -12.43 -3.39
C VAL A 139 -14.85 -12.60 -4.00
N LYS A 140 -14.09 -13.58 -3.53
CA LYS A 140 -12.73 -13.83 -4.00
C LYS A 140 -12.39 -15.31 -3.97
N ASP A 141 -11.75 -15.78 -5.03
CA ASP A 141 -11.23 -17.14 -5.11
C ASP A 141 -9.79 -17.18 -4.56
N VAL A 142 -9.54 -18.01 -3.56
CA VAL A 142 -8.27 -18.15 -2.84
C VAL A 142 -7.98 -19.63 -2.64
N GLY A 143 -6.89 -20.15 -3.22
CA GLY A 143 -6.52 -21.55 -3.09
C GLY A 143 -7.57 -22.55 -3.60
N GLY A 144 -8.38 -22.16 -4.58
CA GLY A 144 -9.50 -22.95 -5.09
C GLY A 144 -10.79 -22.83 -4.29
N ALA A 145 -10.76 -22.16 -3.13
CA ALA A 145 -11.95 -21.89 -2.32
C ALA A 145 -12.54 -20.51 -2.65
N ARG A 146 -13.87 -20.40 -2.61
CA ARG A 146 -14.58 -19.14 -2.78
C ARG A 146 -14.90 -18.52 -1.42
N LEU A 147 -14.22 -17.40 -1.11
CA LEU A 147 -14.43 -16.63 0.11
C LEU A 147 -15.41 -15.50 -0.14
N THR A 148 -16.18 -15.14 0.89
CA THR A 148 -17.11 -14.00 0.87
C THR A 148 -16.98 -13.18 2.14
N ALA A 149 -17.08 -11.84 2.00
CA ALA A 149 -17.15 -10.92 3.13
C ALA A 149 -18.26 -9.89 2.86
N GLU A 150 -19.24 -9.84 3.76
CA GLU A 150 -20.40 -8.96 3.63
C GLU A 150 -20.11 -7.59 4.24
N PHE A 151 -20.68 -6.53 3.65
CA PHE A 151 -20.61 -5.15 4.13
C PHE A 151 -21.83 -4.36 3.67
N ALA A 152 -22.06 -3.20 4.25
CA ALA A 152 -23.14 -2.32 3.86
C ALA A 152 -22.60 -0.96 3.39
N LEU A 153 -23.31 -0.34 2.46
CA LEU A 153 -23.17 1.08 2.15
C LEU A 153 -24.33 1.84 2.78
N GLY A 154 -24.02 2.88 3.57
CA GLY A 154 -25.01 3.64 4.31
C GLY A 154 -24.40 4.82 5.05
N GLU A 155 -25.07 5.32 6.08
CA GLU A 155 -24.52 6.37 6.94
C GLU A 155 -23.32 5.83 7.73
N SER A 156 -22.14 6.43 7.51
CA SER A 156 -20.88 6.01 8.11
C SER A 156 -19.92 7.19 8.25
N VAL A 157 -18.95 7.06 9.16
CA VAL A 157 -17.85 8.02 9.30
C VAL A 157 -16.75 7.81 8.23
N TYR A 158 -16.77 6.66 7.56
CA TYR A 158 -15.81 6.31 6.50
C TYR A 158 -16.33 6.79 5.15
N THR A 159 -15.94 8.02 4.79
CA THR A 159 -16.40 8.73 3.58
C THR A 159 -15.22 8.98 2.62
N ALA A 160 -15.49 9.47 1.42
CA ALA A 160 -14.43 9.88 0.49
C ALA A 160 -13.52 10.97 1.07
N GLU A 161 -14.03 11.88 1.93
CA GLU A 161 -13.25 12.92 2.59
C GLU A 161 -12.57 12.43 3.88
N ALA A 162 -13.06 11.35 4.46
CA ALA A 162 -12.59 10.75 5.71
C ALA A 162 -12.45 9.22 5.56
N PRO A 163 -11.59 8.73 4.66
CA PRO A 163 -11.53 7.31 4.33
C PRO A 163 -11.16 6.41 5.52
N TYR A 164 -10.52 6.98 6.53
CA TYR A 164 -10.10 6.30 7.76
C TYR A 164 -10.86 6.81 9.00
N GLY A 165 -12.00 7.47 8.80
CA GLY A 165 -12.86 7.99 9.88
C GLY A 165 -12.52 9.39 10.39
N PHE A 166 -11.44 10.01 9.90
CA PHE A 166 -11.06 11.37 10.25
C PHE A 166 -11.12 12.30 9.05
N GLY A 167 -11.94 13.34 9.13
CA GLY A 167 -11.98 14.39 8.11
C GLY A 167 -10.71 15.26 8.08
N PRO A 168 -10.53 16.07 7.01
CA PRO A 168 -9.34 16.91 6.84
C PRO A 168 -9.10 17.87 8.02
N LEU A 169 -7.82 18.07 8.38
CA LEU A 169 -7.43 19.00 9.44
C LEU A 169 -7.91 20.44 9.17
N GLU A 170 -8.01 20.82 7.90
CA GLU A 170 -8.49 22.15 7.46
C GLU A 170 -9.94 22.43 7.88
N ASN A 171 -10.74 21.39 8.03
CA ASN A 171 -12.14 21.47 8.39
C ASN A 171 -12.39 21.51 9.91
N LEU A 172 -11.35 21.29 10.73
CA LEU A 172 -11.46 21.39 12.18
C LEU A 172 -11.72 22.86 12.61
N PRO A 173 -12.44 23.10 13.72
CA PRO A 173 -12.58 24.42 14.31
C PRO A 173 -11.21 25.07 14.57
N GLU A 174 -11.14 26.40 14.51
CA GLU A 174 -9.91 27.13 14.83
C GLU A 174 -9.36 26.75 16.21
N ARG A 175 -10.25 26.53 17.17
CA ARG A 175 -9.90 25.98 18.48
C ARG A 175 -10.53 24.60 18.63
N TYR A 176 -9.83 23.58 18.18
CA TYR A 176 -10.17 22.19 18.42
C TYR A 176 -9.46 21.71 19.68
N THR A 177 -10.18 21.19 20.65
CA THR A 177 -9.69 20.86 21.99
C THR A 177 -9.76 19.36 22.29
N ALA A 178 -9.14 18.92 23.38
CA ALA A 178 -9.27 17.55 23.90
C ALA A 178 -10.75 17.16 24.11
N ALA A 179 -11.59 18.10 24.57
CA ALA A 179 -13.02 17.84 24.74
C ALA A 179 -13.76 17.61 23.42
N ASP A 180 -13.37 18.30 22.33
CA ASP A 180 -13.93 18.10 21.00
C ASP A 180 -13.45 16.78 20.38
N ALA A 181 -12.24 16.32 20.75
CA ALA A 181 -11.63 15.08 20.28
C ALA A 181 -12.16 13.83 21.02
N ALA A 182 -12.78 14.00 22.19
CA ALA A 182 -13.26 12.89 23.00
C ALA A 182 -14.27 12.01 22.25
N GLY A 183 -14.05 10.70 22.24
CA GLY A 183 -14.92 9.71 21.59
C GLY A 183 -14.80 9.66 20.05
N THR A 184 -13.88 10.41 19.42
CA THR A 184 -13.66 10.39 17.97
C THR A 184 -12.61 9.38 17.50
N GLY A 185 -12.01 8.60 18.40
CA GLY A 185 -10.86 7.74 18.10
C GLY A 185 -9.51 8.45 18.15
N THR A 186 -9.48 9.77 18.40
CA THR A 186 -8.24 10.56 18.53
C THR A 186 -7.49 10.17 19.82
N VAL A 187 -6.17 10.05 19.73
CA VAL A 187 -5.29 9.93 20.91
C VAL A 187 -5.10 11.31 21.53
N ILE A 188 -5.45 11.47 22.81
CA ILE A 188 -5.49 12.77 23.48
C ILE A 188 -4.34 12.85 24.50
N PHE A 189 -3.53 13.90 24.39
CA PHE A 189 -2.44 14.23 25.32
C PHE A 189 -2.75 15.55 26.03
N THR A 190 -2.78 15.53 27.37
CA THR A 190 -3.03 16.69 28.20
C THR A 190 -2.00 16.77 29.35
N ASP A 191 -2.07 17.82 30.17
CA ASP A 191 -1.26 17.91 31.41
C ASP A 191 -1.63 16.83 32.45
N GLU A 192 -2.78 16.18 32.26
CA GLU A 192 -3.29 15.15 33.18
C GLU A 192 -2.92 13.72 32.72
N GLY A 193 -2.43 13.57 31.53
CA GLY A 193 -2.03 12.29 30.94
C GLY A 193 -2.49 12.10 29.50
N ALA A 194 -2.56 10.84 29.08
CA ALA A 194 -3.00 10.48 27.75
C ALA A 194 -4.22 9.54 27.78
N GLU A 195 -5.10 9.71 26.79
CA GLU A 195 -6.30 8.89 26.61
C GLU A 195 -6.26 8.22 25.22
N ASN A 196 -6.94 7.09 25.08
CA ASN A 196 -7.09 6.31 23.83
C ASN A 196 -5.73 5.87 23.23
N THR A 197 -4.74 5.58 24.06
CA THR A 197 -3.38 5.23 23.61
C THR A 197 -3.29 3.89 22.87
N GLN A 198 -4.27 2.99 23.06
CA GLN A 198 -4.37 1.73 22.31
C GLN A 198 -4.48 1.94 20.79
N ALA A 199 -5.03 3.08 20.33
CA ALA A 199 -5.12 3.42 18.91
C ALA A 199 -3.74 3.51 18.23
N VAL A 200 -2.67 3.76 18.98
CA VAL A 200 -1.29 3.72 18.45
C VAL A 200 -0.90 2.28 18.09
N GLY A 201 -1.20 1.32 18.95
CA GLY A 201 -0.96 -0.11 18.69
C GLY A 201 -1.77 -0.61 17.47
N GLU A 202 -3.06 -0.27 17.43
CA GLU A 202 -3.95 -0.60 16.31
C GLU A 202 -3.47 -0.01 14.99
N PHE A 203 -2.99 1.25 14.99
CA PHE A 203 -2.37 1.89 13.83
C PHE A 203 -1.14 1.13 13.35
N LEU A 204 -0.22 0.79 14.27
CA LEU A 204 1.01 0.08 13.94
C LEU A 204 0.74 -1.34 13.45
N GLU A 205 -0.26 -2.02 13.99
CA GLU A 205 -0.70 -3.32 13.49
C GLU A 205 -1.15 -3.21 12.03
N LYS A 206 -2.01 -2.24 11.68
CA LYS A 206 -2.43 -1.99 10.30
C LYS A 206 -1.24 -1.65 9.39
N VAL A 207 -0.34 -0.77 9.83
CA VAL A 207 0.92 -0.50 9.12
C VAL A 207 1.69 -1.79 8.90
N SER A 208 1.74 -2.67 9.91
CA SER A 208 2.42 -3.96 9.79
C SER A 208 1.82 -4.87 8.73
N LEU A 209 0.56 -4.81 8.46
CA LEU A 209 -0.12 -5.56 7.41
C LEU A 209 -0.05 -4.88 6.04
N GLY A 210 0.48 -3.64 5.97
CA GLY A 210 0.43 -2.80 4.77
C GLY A 210 -0.96 -2.23 4.49
N ALA A 211 -1.85 -2.25 5.47
CA ALA A 211 -3.19 -1.69 5.36
C ALA A 211 -3.16 -0.16 5.47
N PRO A 212 -3.69 0.58 4.49
CA PRO A 212 -3.82 2.03 4.60
C PRO A 212 -4.65 2.43 5.82
N CYS A 213 -4.16 3.39 6.62
CA CYS A 213 -4.80 3.79 7.86
C CYS A 213 -4.38 5.19 8.30
N GLN A 214 -5.04 5.73 9.32
CA GLN A 214 -4.74 7.06 9.86
C GLN A 214 -4.73 7.02 11.39
N LEU A 215 -3.74 7.66 11.97
CA LEU A 215 -3.66 7.97 13.39
C LEU A 215 -3.84 9.47 13.56
N ARG A 216 -4.81 9.90 14.38
CA ARG A 216 -4.96 11.29 14.80
C ARG A 216 -4.56 11.42 16.26
N THR A 217 -3.74 12.45 16.56
CA THR A 217 -3.39 12.82 17.93
C THR A 217 -3.69 14.29 18.17
N ILE A 218 -4.00 14.64 19.40
CA ILE A 218 -4.10 16.03 19.88
C ILE A 218 -3.25 16.24 21.10
N GLN A 219 -2.48 17.33 21.12
CA GLN A 219 -1.79 17.83 22.30
C GLN A 219 -2.52 19.10 22.76
N ASP A 220 -3.20 19.02 23.90
CA ASP A 220 -3.98 20.14 24.47
C ASP A 220 -3.52 20.41 25.91
N HIS A 221 -2.50 21.27 26.03
CA HIS A 221 -1.91 21.68 27.30
C HIS A 221 -2.39 23.08 27.71
N ARG A 222 -2.52 23.33 29.01
CA ARG A 222 -3.15 24.55 29.58
C ARG A 222 -2.55 25.87 29.06
N GLU A 223 -1.25 25.89 28.77
CA GLU A 223 -0.52 27.12 28.41
C GLU A 223 -0.16 27.19 26.92
N SER A 224 -0.65 26.24 26.09
CA SER A 224 -0.35 26.18 24.69
C SER A 224 -1.61 26.20 23.83
N THR A 225 -1.44 26.58 22.56
CA THR A 225 -2.48 26.36 21.55
C THR A 225 -2.54 24.87 21.24
N PRO A 226 -3.74 24.26 21.23
CA PRO A 226 -3.87 22.86 20.88
C PRO A 226 -3.25 22.56 19.52
N MET A 227 -2.55 21.43 19.43
CA MET A 227 -1.91 20.97 18.22
C MET A 227 -2.49 19.61 17.83
N VAL A 228 -3.05 19.51 16.62
CA VAL A 228 -3.58 18.27 16.05
C VAL A 228 -2.63 17.74 15.00
N ILE A 229 -2.32 16.46 15.09
CA ILE A 229 -1.42 15.77 14.16
C ILE A 229 -2.17 14.57 13.57
N ASP A 230 -2.13 14.46 12.26
CA ASP A 230 -2.52 13.28 11.50
C ASP A 230 -1.29 12.57 10.96
N VAL A 231 -1.25 11.27 11.12
CA VAL A 231 -0.31 10.40 10.43
C VAL A 231 -1.13 9.44 9.58
N ILE A 232 -1.03 9.60 8.27
CA ILE A 232 -1.75 8.79 7.29
C ILE A 232 -0.75 7.86 6.61
N PHE A 233 -0.99 6.56 6.70
CA PHE A 233 -0.25 5.54 5.97
C PHE A 233 -1.07 5.12 4.75
N ASP A 234 -0.48 5.22 3.55
CA ASP A 234 -1.16 4.90 2.28
C ASP A 234 -0.88 3.48 1.76
N GLY A 235 -0.20 2.65 2.57
CA GLY A 235 0.27 1.32 2.22
C GLY A 235 1.75 1.28 1.84
N ASP A 236 2.33 2.43 1.46
CA ASP A 236 3.73 2.55 1.01
C ASP A 236 4.53 3.58 1.83
N SER A 237 3.89 4.67 2.27
CA SER A 237 4.55 5.79 2.93
C SER A 237 3.63 6.48 3.94
N PHE A 238 4.20 7.37 4.74
CA PHE A 238 3.49 8.13 5.76
C PHE A 238 3.38 9.58 5.33
N LEU A 239 2.17 10.14 5.37
CA LEU A 239 1.92 11.57 5.29
C LEU A 239 1.66 12.08 6.70
N TRP A 240 2.64 12.79 7.26
CA TRP A 240 2.49 13.52 8.52
C TRP A 240 1.90 14.90 8.23
N ARG A 241 0.85 15.28 8.97
CA ARG A 241 0.18 16.56 8.84
C ARG A 241 -0.05 17.16 10.23
N MET A 242 0.13 18.44 10.38
CA MET A 242 -0.03 19.13 11.65
C MET A 242 -0.74 20.46 11.47
N ARG A 243 -1.65 20.76 12.40
CA ARG A 243 -2.29 22.06 12.53
C ARG A 243 -2.26 22.51 13.99
N SER A 244 -1.87 23.79 14.21
CA SER A 244 -1.93 24.43 15.52
C SER A 244 -2.89 25.60 15.44
N GLY A 245 -4.01 25.52 16.16
CA GLY A 245 -5.04 26.58 16.14
C GLY A 245 -5.56 26.87 14.71
N GLY A 246 -5.55 28.16 14.34
CA GLY A 246 -5.96 28.65 13.02
C GLY A 246 -4.85 28.68 11.96
N ASP A 247 -3.67 28.11 12.25
CA ASP A 247 -2.55 28.09 11.32
C ASP A 247 -2.81 27.21 10.08
N ALA A 248 -2.07 27.47 9.02
CA ALA A 248 -2.05 26.60 7.85
C ALA A 248 -1.52 25.21 8.24
N VAL A 249 -2.04 24.18 7.57
CA VAL A 249 -1.57 22.80 7.79
C VAL A 249 -0.14 22.68 7.26
N ALA A 250 0.77 22.24 8.13
CA ALA A 250 2.11 21.79 7.73
C ALA A 250 2.02 20.30 7.36
N GLU A 251 2.78 19.88 6.33
CA GLU A 251 2.80 18.47 5.93
C GLU A 251 4.19 18.01 5.51
N ARG A 252 4.45 16.72 5.69
CA ARG A 252 5.68 16.07 5.29
C ARG A 252 5.43 14.59 4.99
N ARG A 253 6.05 14.07 3.93
CA ARG A 253 6.08 12.63 3.62
C ARG A 253 7.31 11.98 4.22
N LEU A 254 7.12 10.79 4.78
CA LEU A 254 8.14 10.01 5.49
C LEU A 254 7.95 8.53 5.13
N SER A 255 9.02 7.73 5.21
CA SER A 255 8.96 6.36 4.71
C SER A 255 8.95 5.30 5.80
N TYR A 256 9.43 5.63 7.01
CA TYR A 256 9.68 4.63 8.04
C TYR A 256 9.12 5.05 9.39
N VAL A 257 8.63 4.07 10.15
CA VAL A 257 8.49 4.16 11.60
C VAL A 257 9.74 3.56 12.22
N VAL A 258 10.38 4.30 13.11
CA VAL A 258 11.60 3.87 13.81
C VAL A 258 11.45 4.10 15.32
N THR A 259 12.20 3.35 16.12
CA THR A 259 12.23 3.53 17.59
C THR A 259 13.65 3.72 18.08
N ASP A 260 13.82 4.43 19.21
CA ASP A 260 15.08 4.49 19.94
C ASP A 260 15.09 3.61 21.19
N GLY A 261 14.11 2.70 21.28
CA GLY A 261 13.92 1.85 22.45
C GLY A 261 12.98 2.46 23.51
N THR A 262 12.53 3.71 23.32
CA THR A 262 11.61 4.40 24.22
C THR A 262 10.46 5.05 23.47
N ASP A 263 10.77 5.79 22.42
CA ASP A 263 9.83 6.57 21.65
C ASP A 263 9.75 6.08 20.20
N LEU A 264 8.65 6.45 19.54
CA LEU A 264 8.35 6.15 18.15
C LEU A 264 8.49 7.41 17.30
N TYR A 265 9.13 7.26 16.15
CA TYR A 265 9.37 8.36 15.22
C TYR A 265 9.00 7.96 13.79
N LEU A 266 8.64 8.94 13.00
CA LEU A 266 8.66 8.86 11.56
C LEU A 266 10.02 9.35 11.05
N SER A 267 10.58 8.69 10.03
CA SER A 267 11.90 8.99 9.48
C SER A 267 11.94 8.84 7.97
N ASP A 268 12.82 9.61 7.32
CA ASP A 268 13.16 9.48 5.90
C ASP A 268 14.26 8.43 5.65
N GLY A 269 14.88 7.88 6.70
CA GLY A 269 15.97 6.92 6.59
C GLY A 269 15.70 5.65 7.36
N ALA A 270 15.93 4.49 6.73
CA ALA A 270 15.84 3.18 7.38
C ALA A 270 17.02 2.91 8.33
N ASP A 271 18.15 3.56 8.09
CA ASP A 271 19.39 3.34 8.85
C ASP A 271 19.42 4.23 10.11
N TRP A 272 18.96 3.65 11.19
CA TRP A 272 18.96 4.26 12.50
C TRP A 272 20.39 4.48 13.05
N GLU A 273 21.32 3.55 12.81
CA GLU A 273 22.66 3.56 13.37
C GLU A 273 23.61 4.52 12.64
N SER A 274 23.29 4.93 11.42
CA SER A 274 24.21 5.70 10.58
C SER A 274 24.40 7.15 10.99
N GLY A 275 23.80 7.60 12.08
CA GLY A 275 24.30 8.75 12.76
C GLY A 275 23.43 9.99 12.89
N GLU A 276 24.01 10.98 13.53
CA GLU A 276 23.43 12.26 13.97
C GLU A 276 22.68 13.03 12.89
N ARG A 277 22.97 12.76 11.61
CA ARG A 277 22.37 13.48 10.47
C ARG A 277 20.88 13.19 10.27
N TYR A 278 20.41 12.00 10.66
CA TYR A 278 18.99 11.64 10.55
C TYR A 278 18.19 11.95 11.82
N LYS A 279 18.85 12.26 12.92
CA LYS A 279 18.17 12.68 14.16
C LYS A 279 17.36 13.96 13.98
N ASP A 280 17.88 14.91 13.19
CA ASP A 280 17.23 16.19 12.96
C ASP A 280 16.04 16.11 11.99
N GLN A 281 15.89 15.00 11.26
CA GLN A 281 14.81 14.78 10.30
C GLN A 281 13.66 13.93 10.84
N ARG A 282 13.76 13.47 12.08
CA ARG A 282 12.72 12.67 12.72
C ARG A 282 11.62 13.52 13.27
N ILE A 283 10.42 13.00 13.17
CA ILE A 283 9.23 13.56 13.79
C ILE A 283 8.67 12.51 14.71
N PHE A 284 8.32 12.88 15.93
CA PHE A 284 7.61 11.96 16.81
C PHE A 284 6.33 11.47 16.13
N LEU A 285 6.16 10.14 16.10
CA LEU A 285 4.89 9.54 15.70
C LEU A 285 3.80 9.91 16.69
N VAL A 286 4.14 9.81 17.97
CA VAL A 286 3.33 10.24 19.11
C VAL A 286 4.21 10.98 20.11
N PRO A 287 3.67 11.95 20.85
CA PRO A 287 4.42 12.67 21.87
C PRO A 287 5.03 11.72 22.91
N PRO A 288 6.26 11.98 23.39
CA PRO A 288 6.85 11.20 24.47
C PRO A 288 6.03 11.38 25.75
N LEU A 289 5.74 10.27 26.43
CA LEU A 289 5.09 10.27 27.75
C LEU A 289 6.10 9.91 28.83
N GLN A 290 6.19 10.74 29.88
CA GLN A 290 7.04 10.44 31.02
C GLN A 290 6.63 9.12 31.69
N GLY A 291 7.57 8.17 31.76
CA GLY A 291 7.38 6.88 32.41
C GLY A 291 6.63 5.82 31.63
N GLN A 292 6.27 6.07 30.38
CA GLN A 292 5.64 5.10 29.48
C GLN A 292 6.57 4.87 28.29
N ALA A 293 7.09 3.65 28.16
CA ALA A 293 7.72 3.23 26.90
C ALA A 293 6.62 2.78 25.93
N TRP A 294 6.57 3.36 24.74
CA TRP A 294 5.63 2.97 23.69
C TRP A 294 5.93 1.58 23.09
N VAL A 295 6.96 0.90 23.57
CA VAL A 295 7.82 0.02 22.82
C VAL A 295 7.67 -1.46 23.13
N THR A 296 7.04 -1.89 24.23
CA THR A 296 7.16 -3.27 24.70
C THR A 296 6.50 -4.33 23.80
N GLU A 297 5.54 -3.97 22.98
CA GLU A 297 4.92 -4.89 21.99
C GLU A 297 5.28 -4.55 20.54
N VAL A 298 5.82 -3.36 20.31
CA VAL A 298 6.09 -2.78 18.99
C VAL A 298 7.54 -3.03 18.53
N GLU A 299 8.49 -3.28 19.45
CA GLU A 299 9.90 -3.47 19.12
C GLU A 299 10.13 -4.62 18.12
N ALA A 300 9.60 -5.81 18.38
CA ALA A 300 9.77 -6.96 17.48
C ALA A 300 9.06 -6.75 16.14
N MET A 301 7.93 -6.05 16.16
CA MET A 301 7.15 -5.74 14.97
C MET A 301 7.83 -4.63 14.15
N THR A 302 8.42 -3.63 14.81
CA THR A 302 9.13 -2.51 14.17
C THR A 302 10.47 -2.97 13.59
N GLU A 303 11.22 -3.85 14.26
CA GLU A 303 12.49 -4.39 13.74
C GLU A 303 12.29 -5.28 12.52
N ALA A 304 11.33 -6.22 12.57
CA ALA A 304 11.00 -7.05 11.42
C ALA A 304 10.57 -6.20 10.21
N ARG A 305 9.84 -5.12 10.48
CA ARG A 305 9.36 -4.20 9.46
C ARG A 305 10.40 -3.22 8.95
N LEU A 306 11.36 -2.80 9.76
CA LEU A 306 12.49 -2.02 9.29
C LEU A 306 13.31 -2.80 8.26
N ALA A 307 13.45 -4.11 8.42
CA ALA A 307 14.09 -4.96 7.44
C ALA A 307 13.30 -5.04 6.12
N ASP A 308 11.97 -5.13 6.19
CA ASP A 308 11.08 -5.18 5.02
C ASP A 308 10.89 -3.80 4.35
N ASN A 309 10.92 -2.71 5.11
CA ASN A 309 10.64 -1.36 4.62
C ASN A 309 11.65 -0.88 3.57
N VAL A 310 12.91 -1.35 3.66
CA VAL A 310 13.95 -1.02 2.68
C VAL A 310 13.57 -1.47 1.27
N THR A 311 12.81 -2.57 1.15
CA THR A 311 12.38 -3.13 -0.14
C THR A 311 10.94 -2.75 -0.52
N ARG A 312 10.13 -2.31 0.42
CA ARG A 312 8.69 -2.15 0.24
C ARG A 312 8.24 -0.71 0.13
N TYR A 313 8.79 0.20 0.93
CA TYR A 313 8.29 1.56 1.00
C TYR A 313 9.05 2.53 0.10
N ARG A 314 8.30 3.50 -0.41
CA ARG A 314 8.83 4.60 -1.19
C ARG A 314 9.48 5.62 -0.27
N LEU A 315 10.74 5.87 -0.47
CA LEU A 315 11.48 6.93 0.22
C LEU A 315 11.31 8.25 -0.54
N TRP A 316 10.55 9.18 0.02
CA TRP A 316 10.25 10.45 -0.62
C TRP A 316 11.33 11.51 -0.36
N SER A 317 11.63 12.34 -1.38
CA SER A 317 12.44 13.54 -1.23
C SER A 317 11.70 14.59 -0.38
N ALA A 318 12.44 15.51 0.23
CA ALA A 318 11.87 16.53 1.12
C ALA A 318 10.83 17.45 0.43
N ASP A 319 10.97 17.66 -0.89
CA ASP A 319 10.04 18.43 -1.72
C ASP A 319 8.81 17.61 -2.19
N GLY A 320 8.79 16.29 -1.91
CA GLY A 320 7.73 15.39 -2.33
C GLY A 320 7.63 15.17 -3.84
N LEU A 321 8.61 15.60 -4.62
CA LEU A 321 8.60 15.48 -6.09
C LEU A 321 9.24 14.18 -6.59
N TRP A 322 10.12 13.58 -5.80
CA TRP A 322 10.84 12.35 -6.11
C TRP A 322 10.60 11.29 -5.06
N TRP A 323 10.69 10.03 -5.45
CA TRP A 323 10.76 8.92 -4.52
C TRP A 323 11.72 7.84 -5.04
N ALA A 324 12.33 7.10 -4.11
CA ALA A 324 13.23 6.01 -4.40
C ALA A 324 12.79 4.75 -3.64
N GLN A 325 13.13 3.58 -4.19
CA GLN A 325 12.81 2.29 -3.59
C GLN A 325 13.89 1.27 -3.96
N LEU A 326 14.34 0.46 -2.99
CA LEU A 326 15.15 -0.73 -3.28
C LEU A 326 14.27 -1.79 -3.95
N ARG A 327 14.89 -2.62 -4.76
CA ARG A 327 14.25 -3.77 -5.39
C ARG A 327 14.71 -5.06 -4.72
N GLU A 328 14.09 -6.18 -5.08
CA GLU A 328 14.49 -7.52 -4.60
C GLU A 328 15.95 -7.85 -4.95
N ASP A 329 16.43 -7.41 -6.11
CA ASP A 329 17.85 -7.49 -6.45
C ASP A 329 18.59 -6.41 -5.65
N PRO A 330 19.51 -6.80 -4.75
CA PRO A 330 20.20 -5.86 -3.87
C PRO A 330 21.12 -4.88 -4.60
N THR A 331 21.37 -5.07 -5.89
CA THR A 331 22.16 -4.15 -6.72
C THR A 331 21.29 -3.08 -7.39
N THR A 332 19.95 -3.22 -7.37
CA THR A 332 19.05 -2.36 -8.13
C THR A 332 18.17 -1.50 -7.24
N PHE A 333 17.87 -0.30 -7.72
CA PHE A 333 16.91 0.61 -7.10
C PHE A 333 16.10 1.36 -8.16
N THR A 334 14.91 1.81 -7.79
CA THR A 334 14.06 2.64 -8.62
C THR A 334 14.13 4.07 -8.13
N VAL A 335 14.18 5.03 -9.05
CA VAL A 335 13.94 6.45 -8.77
C VAL A 335 12.80 6.90 -9.67
N SER A 336 11.79 7.49 -9.07
CA SER A 336 10.59 7.96 -9.76
C SER A 336 10.28 9.40 -9.39
N TRP A 337 9.50 10.05 -10.22
CA TRP A 337 9.07 11.43 -9.98
C TRP A 337 7.58 11.61 -10.25
N GLN A 338 7.01 12.60 -9.58
CA GLN A 338 5.66 13.09 -9.80
C GLN A 338 5.71 14.61 -9.69
N LYS A 339 5.73 15.30 -10.84
CA LYS A 339 5.87 16.75 -10.90
C LYS A 339 4.57 17.40 -11.38
N PRO A 340 4.08 18.44 -10.71
CA PRO A 340 2.88 19.16 -11.14
C PRO A 340 3.05 19.70 -12.58
N GLY A 341 2.12 19.33 -13.46
CA GLY A 341 2.12 19.77 -14.86
C GLY A 341 3.05 18.99 -15.81
N GLU A 342 3.96 18.16 -15.32
CA GLU A 342 4.88 17.35 -16.14
C GLU A 342 4.52 15.87 -16.14
N GLY A 343 3.64 15.42 -15.22
CA GLY A 343 3.26 14.02 -15.06
C GLY A 343 4.16 13.24 -14.12
N SER A 344 4.18 11.93 -14.27
CA SER A 344 4.98 11.00 -13.46
C SER A 344 5.80 10.07 -14.32
N GLY A 345 6.92 9.59 -13.80
CA GLY A 345 7.79 8.61 -14.46
C GLY A 345 8.77 8.01 -13.48
N GLY A 346 9.51 6.99 -13.92
CA GLY A 346 10.53 6.35 -13.11
C GLY A 346 11.50 5.55 -13.95
N MET A 347 12.68 5.31 -13.39
CA MET A 347 13.74 4.50 -14.00
C MET A 347 14.34 3.57 -12.96
N ILE A 348 14.80 2.42 -13.43
CA ILE A 348 15.54 1.45 -12.64
C ILE A 348 17.03 1.67 -12.90
N TYR A 349 17.80 1.72 -11.84
CA TYR A 349 19.25 1.86 -11.87
C TYR A 349 19.92 0.65 -11.23
N ASP A 350 21.12 0.34 -11.65
CA ASP A 350 21.93 -0.80 -11.18
C ASP A 350 23.33 -0.31 -10.74
N LEU A 351 23.84 -0.85 -9.62
CA LEU A 351 25.23 -0.65 -9.20
C LEU A 351 26.23 -1.13 -10.25
N GLY A 352 25.85 -2.07 -11.12
CA GLY A 352 26.69 -2.52 -12.24
C GLY A 352 27.05 -1.41 -13.24
N ASP A 353 26.35 -0.27 -13.20
CA ASP A 353 26.69 0.94 -13.96
C ASP A 353 27.76 1.81 -13.26
N TRP A 354 28.19 1.41 -12.06
CA TRP A 354 29.22 2.05 -11.24
C TRP A 354 30.51 1.22 -11.21
N ASP A 355 31.65 1.84 -11.49
CA ASP A 355 32.97 1.18 -11.52
C ASP A 355 33.62 1.05 -10.11
N GLY A 356 32.83 0.81 -9.06
CA GLY A 356 33.23 0.67 -7.67
C GLY A 356 33.39 -0.76 -7.18
N LEU A 357 33.57 -0.90 -5.88
CA LEU A 357 33.69 -2.19 -5.18
C LEU A 357 32.36 -2.64 -4.56
N GLU A 358 31.31 -1.87 -4.78
CA GLU A 358 29.98 -2.05 -4.20
C GLU A 358 29.31 -3.29 -4.78
N THR A 359 28.72 -4.11 -3.90
CA THR A 359 28.11 -5.40 -4.25
C THR A 359 26.62 -5.46 -3.90
N ALA A 360 26.17 -4.64 -2.95
CA ALA A 360 24.76 -4.57 -2.55
C ALA A 360 24.43 -3.20 -1.97
N ILE A 361 23.19 -2.76 -2.19
CA ILE A 361 22.63 -1.56 -1.56
C ILE A 361 21.92 -2.01 -0.29
N THR A 362 22.30 -1.46 0.86
CA THR A 362 21.72 -1.76 2.17
C THR A 362 20.87 -0.65 2.73
N GLY A 363 20.83 0.52 2.07
CA GLY A 363 19.98 1.62 2.49
C GLY A 363 19.97 2.78 1.50
N LEU A 364 18.91 3.56 1.55
CA LEU A 364 18.70 4.78 0.78
C LEU A 364 18.39 5.95 1.71
N ALA A 365 18.84 7.15 1.36
CA ALA A 365 18.45 8.36 2.07
C ALA A 365 18.52 9.59 1.14
N TRP A 366 17.48 10.42 1.15
CA TRP A 366 17.50 11.71 0.47
C TRP A 366 18.34 12.74 1.25
N ARG A 367 19.04 13.56 0.52
CA ARG A 367 19.81 14.69 1.04
C ARG A 367 19.00 15.97 0.87
N GLU A 368 19.34 16.99 1.65
CA GLU A 368 18.76 18.34 1.52
C GLU A 368 18.97 18.98 0.14
N ASP A 369 20.05 18.58 -0.56
CA ASP A 369 20.37 19.06 -1.91
C ASP A 369 19.63 18.30 -3.03
N GLY A 370 18.61 17.50 -2.68
CA GLY A 370 17.79 16.73 -3.63
C GLY A 370 18.47 15.50 -4.21
N LYS A 371 19.65 15.13 -3.72
CA LYS A 371 20.38 13.93 -4.15
C LYS A 371 20.07 12.74 -3.25
N LEU A 372 20.19 11.54 -3.81
CA LEU A 372 20.01 10.29 -3.09
C LEU A 372 21.36 9.74 -2.63
N THR A 373 21.49 9.41 -1.34
CA THR A 373 22.63 8.66 -0.82
C THR A 373 22.26 7.19 -0.76
N LEU A 374 23.13 6.33 -1.32
CA LEU A 374 23.04 4.89 -1.20
C LEU A 374 24.11 4.43 -0.20
N LYS A 375 23.71 3.63 0.79
CA LYS A 375 24.62 2.88 1.65
C LYS A 375 24.84 1.52 0.98
N CYS A 376 26.08 1.12 0.79
CA CYS A 376 26.43 -0.08 0.06
C CYS A 376 27.37 -0.96 0.87
N GLU A 377 27.28 -2.27 0.68
CA GLU A 377 28.34 -3.22 1.01
C GLU A 377 29.37 -3.23 -0.09
N THR A 378 30.63 -3.50 0.27
CA THR A 378 31.75 -3.61 -0.65
C THR A 378 32.29 -5.02 -0.70
N SER A 379 32.90 -5.40 -1.82
CA SER A 379 33.43 -6.76 -2.06
C SER A 379 34.53 -7.21 -1.09
N ASP A 380 35.13 -6.27 -0.34
CA ASP A 380 36.11 -6.53 0.73
C ASP A 380 35.47 -6.68 2.11
N GLY A 381 34.09 -6.65 2.19
CA GLY A 381 33.35 -6.76 3.42
C GLY A 381 33.21 -5.45 4.20
N GLY A 382 33.59 -4.33 3.58
CA GLY A 382 33.40 -2.99 4.12
C GLY A 382 32.04 -2.40 3.74
N THR A 383 31.85 -1.11 4.08
CA THR A 383 30.71 -0.31 3.65
C THR A 383 31.15 0.97 2.98
N SER A 384 30.45 1.39 1.95
CA SER A 384 30.65 2.65 1.26
C SER A 384 29.36 3.47 1.16
N ARG A 385 29.48 4.70 0.71
CA ARG A 385 28.33 5.56 0.41
C ARG A 385 28.52 6.18 -0.97
N LEU A 386 27.54 5.94 -1.82
CA LEU A 386 27.44 6.55 -3.12
C LEU A 386 26.43 7.69 -3.08
N THR A 387 26.61 8.67 -3.93
CA THR A 387 25.63 9.72 -4.17
C THR A 387 25.08 9.59 -5.59
N PHE A 388 23.76 9.60 -5.70
CA PHE A 388 23.06 9.58 -6.98
C PHE A 388 22.33 10.90 -7.20
N ASP A 389 22.48 11.47 -8.39
CA ASP A 389 21.78 12.67 -8.81
C ASP A 389 20.57 12.27 -9.68
N PRO A 390 19.33 12.40 -9.17
CA PRO A 390 18.15 11.95 -9.86
C PRO A 390 17.82 12.79 -11.10
N GLU A 391 18.17 14.09 -11.11
CA GLU A 391 17.95 14.95 -12.26
C GLU A 391 18.91 14.62 -13.40
N ALA A 392 20.16 14.30 -13.06
CA ALA A 392 21.16 13.89 -14.02
C ALA A 392 21.08 12.40 -14.39
N GLY A 393 20.32 11.58 -13.60
CA GLY A 393 20.19 10.15 -13.78
C GLY A 393 21.51 9.37 -13.64
N LYS A 394 22.40 9.81 -12.75
CA LYS A 394 23.75 9.22 -12.62
C LYS A 394 24.34 9.36 -11.22
N PHE A 395 25.32 8.49 -10.94
CA PHE A 395 26.15 8.63 -9.76
C PHE A 395 27.07 9.85 -9.88
N VAL A 396 27.24 10.53 -8.74
CA VAL A 396 28.13 11.69 -8.61
C VAL A 396 29.12 11.40 -7.49
N GLY A 397 30.40 11.44 -7.82
CA GLY A 397 31.49 11.15 -6.90
C GLY A 397 31.92 12.34 -6.07
#